data_31fcfb4cb67815d687d8ad68e29ed180
#
_entry.id   31fcfb4cb67815d687d8ad68e29ed180
#
_cell.length_a   1.000
_cell.length_b   1.000
_cell.length_c   1.000
_cell.angle_alpha   90.00
_cell.angle_beta   90.00
_cell.angle_gamma   90.00
#
_symmetry.space_group_name_H-M   'P 1'
#
loop_
_entity.id
_entity.type
_entity.pdbx_description
1 polymer ?
#
loop_
_entity_poly.entity_id
_entity_poly.type
_entity_poly.pdbx_seq_one_letter_code
_entity_poly.pdbx_strand_id
1 'polypeptide(L)'
;MTQVEDTSRDMRLDPDSFAGGYFRNAVYRHWDPYEDVPQELLEQDRERLLDTEGDAEERFDALRGTIALFGAGEEAVTEDLMPLGMVLEDINDQMFVSSQIYEEAKHTQFFDRYWREVINPVAEGHGYEVTNPTDQRYFPPEYVELFDRTEAAMRRLLEEDTPENRAKAYCHYHLVVESVLAQTGYYGLTARFSPGGPDVYEDDLDEVELDGLVEGINYVRSDEGRHVGFGMHKVRQLIHEEGVDESVVQETLSECLPLISEIVQANSIEEVDQTPLVEYATDKLSRRIEILTNAEADLPPVDELVKIDDASTGAAGD
;
A
#
# COMPACT_ATOMS: atom_id res chain seq x y z
N MET A 1 7.79 10.75 28.93
CA MET A 1 8.27 10.25 30.26
C MET A 1 9.24 9.12 29.99
N THR A 2 10.47 9.20 30.43
CA THR A 2 11.41 8.09 30.20
C THR A 2 10.99 6.91 31.08
N GLN A 3 10.96 5.71 30.54
CA GLN A 3 10.61 4.47 31.29
C GLN A 3 11.46 4.23 32.54
N VAL A 4 12.56 4.97 32.68
CA VAL A 4 13.49 4.92 33.82
C VAL A 4 12.89 5.56 35.09
N GLU A 5 11.84 6.37 34.96
CA GLU A 5 11.19 7.04 36.10
C GLU A 5 10.14 6.18 36.79
N ASP A 6 9.63 5.14 36.13
CA ASP A 6 8.70 4.16 36.70
C ASP A 6 9.34 2.78 36.81
N THR A 7 10.04 2.57 37.93
CA THR A 7 10.71 1.30 38.23
C THR A 7 9.73 0.16 38.59
N SER A 8 8.44 0.45 38.72
CA SER A 8 7.39 -0.56 38.95
C SER A 8 6.83 -1.11 37.63
N ARG A 9 7.22 -0.56 36.50
CA ARG A 9 6.76 -0.98 35.18
C ARG A 9 7.43 -2.29 34.77
N ASP A 10 6.69 -3.37 34.86
CA ASP A 10 7.14 -4.66 34.33
C ASP A 10 7.32 -4.60 32.83
N MET A 11 8.35 -5.28 32.32
CA MET A 11 8.49 -5.47 30.87
C MET A 11 7.34 -6.39 30.42
N ARG A 12 6.37 -5.81 29.69
CA ARG A 12 5.13 -6.47 29.29
C ARG A 12 5.21 -6.97 27.85
N LEU A 13 6.29 -7.67 27.51
CA LEU A 13 6.36 -8.34 26.21
C LEU A 13 5.46 -9.59 26.25
N ASP A 14 4.51 -9.61 25.32
CA ASP A 14 3.68 -10.77 25.04
C ASP A 14 3.97 -11.27 23.62
N PRO A 15 4.82 -12.28 23.46
CA PRO A 15 5.15 -12.84 22.15
C PRO A 15 3.95 -13.50 21.44
N ASP A 16 2.90 -13.82 22.18
CA ASP A 16 1.70 -14.45 21.67
C ASP A 16 0.56 -13.43 21.41
N SER A 17 0.81 -12.13 21.72
CA SER A 17 -0.08 -11.05 21.29
C SER A 17 -0.14 -10.95 19.77
N PHE A 18 -1.23 -10.38 19.26
CA PHE A 18 -1.43 -10.16 17.82
C PHE A 18 -0.24 -9.37 17.21
N ALA A 19 0.06 -8.21 17.79
CA ALA A 19 1.18 -7.37 17.36
C ALA A 19 2.55 -8.06 17.52
N GLY A 20 2.77 -8.79 18.62
CA GLY A 20 4.00 -9.56 18.86
C GLY A 20 4.20 -10.66 17.83
N GLY A 21 3.12 -11.33 17.41
CA GLY A 21 3.13 -12.30 16.32
C GLY A 21 3.51 -11.69 14.98
N TYR A 22 2.95 -10.53 14.65
CA TYR A 22 3.24 -9.79 13.42
C TYR A 22 4.67 -9.24 13.38
N PHE A 23 5.14 -8.66 14.48
CA PHE A 23 6.55 -8.23 14.61
C PHE A 23 7.52 -9.40 14.34
N ARG A 24 7.27 -10.55 14.96
CA ARG A 24 8.10 -11.75 14.76
C ARG A 24 8.07 -12.22 13.30
N ASN A 25 6.92 -12.15 12.64
CA ASN A 25 6.78 -12.49 11.24
C ASN A 25 7.58 -11.52 10.35
N ALA A 26 7.55 -10.21 10.62
CA ALA A 26 8.34 -9.20 9.93
C ALA A 26 9.85 -9.50 10.01
N VAL A 27 10.35 -9.89 11.20
CA VAL A 27 11.75 -10.27 11.38
C VAL A 27 12.14 -11.49 10.54
N TYR A 28 11.27 -12.50 10.45
CA TYR A 28 11.58 -13.74 9.71
C TYR A 28 11.38 -13.66 8.21
N ARG A 29 10.56 -12.72 7.72
CA ARG A 29 10.29 -12.48 6.31
C ARG A 29 11.04 -11.27 5.77
N HIS A 30 12.12 -10.86 6.42
CA HIS A 30 12.96 -9.78 5.94
C HIS A 30 13.49 -10.08 4.52
N TRP A 31 13.48 -9.07 3.70
CA TRP A 31 14.07 -9.06 2.36
C TRP A 31 14.88 -7.77 2.14
N ASP A 32 15.85 -7.84 1.24
CA ASP A 32 16.72 -6.72 0.87
C ASP A 32 16.44 -6.29 -0.57
N PRO A 33 16.07 -5.00 -0.80
CA PRO A 33 15.76 -4.51 -2.15
C PRO A 33 16.89 -4.68 -3.19
N TYR A 34 18.13 -4.87 -2.77
CA TYR A 34 19.28 -5.04 -3.66
C TYR A 34 19.72 -6.49 -3.83
N GLU A 35 19.53 -7.33 -2.79
CA GLU A 35 19.99 -8.72 -2.84
C GLU A 35 18.87 -9.68 -3.27
N ASP A 36 17.63 -9.45 -2.79
CA ASP A 36 16.50 -10.35 -3.04
C ASP A 36 15.73 -10.01 -4.33
N VAL A 37 15.85 -8.78 -4.86
CA VAL A 37 15.43 -8.44 -6.23
C VAL A 37 16.66 -8.48 -7.15
N PRO A 38 16.85 -9.55 -7.95
CA PRO A 38 18.06 -9.73 -8.73
C PRO A 38 18.31 -8.60 -9.74
N GLN A 39 19.57 -8.16 -9.84
CA GLN A 39 19.99 -7.14 -10.79
C GLN A 39 19.65 -7.52 -12.24
N GLU A 40 19.77 -8.79 -12.57
CA GLU A 40 19.50 -9.34 -13.88
C GLU A 40 18.04 -9.13 -14.32
N LEU A 41 17.08 -9.16 -13.36
CA LEU A 41 15.67 -8.90 -13.68
C LEU A 41 15.45 -7.43 -14.04
N LEU A 42 16.08 -6.49 -13.32
CA LEU A 42 15.98 -5.06 -13.63
C LEU A 42 16.63 -4.74 -15.00
N GLU A 43 17.73 -5.42 -15.33
CA GLU A 43 18.37 -5.30 -16.63
C GLU A 43 17.47 -5.84 -17.76
N GLN A 44 16.78 -6.95 -17.55
CA GLN A 44 15.80 -7.50 -18.49
C GLN A 44 14.60 -6.56 -18.67
N ASP A 45 14.05 -6.02 -17.60
CA ASP A 45 12.95 -5.06 -17.67
C ASP A 45 13.35 -3.83 -18.49
N ARG A 46 14.55 -3.30 -18.25
CA ARG A 46 15.10 -2.19 -19.03
C ARG A 46 15.25 -2.52 -20.51
N GLU A 47 15.79 -3.69 -20.84
CA GLU A 47 15.96 -4.14 -22.23
C GLU A 47 14.61 -4.28 -22.92
N ARG A 48 13.62 -4.90 -22.28
CA ARG A 48 12.27 -5.07 -22.82
C ARG A 48 11.58 -3.72 -23.09
N LEU A 49 11.69 -2.78 -22.16
CA LEU A 49 11.14 -1.43 -22.32
C LEU A 49 11.84 -0.65 -23.44
N LEU A 50 13.16 -0.86 -23.66
CA LEU A 50 13.89 -0.24 -24.75
C LEU A 50 13.53 -0.84 -26.12
N ASP A 51 13.05 -2.07 -26.18
CA ASP A 51 12.65 -2.75 -27.41
C ASP A 51 11.19 -2.47 -27.80
N THR A 52 10.42 -1.72 -27.00
CA THR A 52 9.03 -1.39 -27.33
C THR A 52 8.95 -0.39 -28.50
N GLU A 53 8.04 -0.65 -29.45
CA GLU A 53 7.79 0.19 -30.63
C GLU A 53 6.40 0.88 -30.53
N GLY A 54 6.16 1.88 -31.37
CA GLY A 54 4.85 2.56 -31.50
C GLY A 54 4.67 3.73 -30.55
N ASP A 55 3.46 3.91 -29.95
CA ASP A 55 3.11 4.99 -29.01
C ASP A 55 3.71 4.77 -27.61
N ALA A 56 4.99 4.33 -27.62
CA ALA A 56 5.72 3.89 -26.43
C ALA A 56 5.93 4.99 -25.40
N GLU A 57 5.99 6.28 -25.81
CA GLU A 57 6.23 7.38 -24.87
C GLU A 57 5.05 7.57 -23.91
N GLU A 58 3.81 7.55 -24.39
CA GLU A 58 2.62 7.71 -23.54
C GLU A 58 2.46 6.54 -22.57
N ARG A 59 2.67 5.31 -23.05
CA ARG A 59 2.64 4.10 -22.19
C ARG A 59 3.74 4.12 -21.15
N PHE A 60 4.94 4.57 -21.54
CA PHE A 60 6.06 4.70 -20.65
C PHE A 60 5.80 5.82 -19.61
N ASP A 61 5.15 6.93 -20.00
CA ASP A 61 4.74 7.98 -19.08
C ASP A 61 3.71 7.50 -18.07
N ALA A 62 2.73 6.68 -18.48
CA ALA A 62 1.78 6.06 -17.58
C ALA A 62 2.46 5.10 -16.57
N LEU A 63 3.40 4.28 -17.03
CA LEU A 63 4.20 3.39 -16.18
C LEU A 63 5.00 4.20 -15.14
N ARG A 64 5.78 5.20 -15.59
CA ARG A 64 6.59 6.00 -14.69
C ARG A 64 5.75 6.85 -13.74
N GLY A 65 4.58 7.32 -14.19
CA GLY A 65 3.60 7.97 -13.30
C GLY A 65 3.13 7.04 -12.18
N THR A 66 2.76 5.81 -12.51
CA THR A 66 2.37 4.81 -11.51
C THR A 66 3.50 4.50 -10.53
N ILE A 67 4.74 4.30 -11.01
CA ILE A 67 5.89 4.05 -10.13
C ILE A 67 6.20 5.27 -9.24
N ALA A 68 6.02 6.50 -9.75
CA ALA A 68 6.18 7.71 -8.98
C ALA A 68 5.17 7.80 -7.84
N LEU A 69 3.89 7.46 -8.10
CA LEU A 69 2.85 7.41 -7.05
C LEU A 69 3.20 6.42 -5.95
N PHE A 70 3.67 5.22 -6.30
CA PHE A 70 4.13 4.25 -5.29
C PHE A 70 5.33 4.79 -4.51
N GLY A 71 6.40 5.20 -5.18
CA GLY A 71 7.61 5.67 -4.51
C GLY A 71 7.36 6.86 -3.57
N ALA A 72 6.52 7.82 -3.97
CA ALA A 72 6.14 8.95 -3.13
C ALA A 72 5.20 8.54 -1.98
N GLY A 73 4.31 7.58 -2.23
CA GLY A 73 3.45 7.00 -1.19
C GLY A 73 4.28 6.37 -0.08
N GLU A 74 5.20 5.47 -0.43
CA GLU A 74 6.07 4.76 0.52
C GLU A 74 6.98 5.73 1.32
N GLU A 75 7.45 6.82 0.69
CA GLU A 75 8.18 7.87 1.39
C GLU A 75 7.28 8.60 2.40
N ALA A 76 6.08 9.02 1.98
CA ALA A 76 5.13 9.74 2.84
C ALA A 76 4.70 8.88 4.04
N VAL A 77 4.34 7.62 3.81
CA VAL A 77 3.89 6.72 4.88
C VAL A 77 4.99 6.38 5.87
N THR A 78 6.26 6.37 5.47
CA THR A 78 7.39 6.23 6.39
C THR A 78 7.41 7.34 7.45
N GLU A 79 7.11 8.59 7.07
CA GLU A 79 7.03 9.73 8.00
C GLU A 79 5.71 9.72 8.80
N ASP A 80 4.59 9.45 8.15
CA ASP A 80 3.25 9.56 8.72
C ASP A 80 2.96 8.53 9.82
N LEU A 81 3.66 7.40 9.86
CA LEU A 81 3.56 6.42 10.95
C LEU A 81 4.21 6.87 12.27
N MET A 82 5.11 7.83 12.25
CA MET A 82 5.84 8.23 13.47
C MET A 82 4.90 8.76 14.57
N PRO A 83 3.90 9.61 14.29
CA PRO A 83 2.93 10.03 15.31
C PRO A 83 2.20 8.86 15.98
N LEU A 84 1.79 7.86 15.21
CA LEU A 84 1.15 6.66 15.75
C LEU A 84 2.08 5.91 16.71
N GLY A 85 3.33 5.68 16.31
CA GLY A 85 4.34 5.05 17.18
C GLY A 85 4.61 5.82 18.49
N MET A 86 4.39 7.14 18.50
CA MET A 86 4.58 7.98 19.68
C MET A 86 3.43 7.90 20.67
N VAL A 87 2.19 7.70 20.21
CA VAL A 87 1.00 7.68 21.09
C VAL A 87 0.63 6.29 21.59
N LEU A 88 1.10 5.24 20.94
CA LEU A 88 0.86 3.87 21.39
C LEU A 88 1.55 3.59 22.72
N GLU A 89 0.80 3.02 23.68
CA GLU A 89 1.31 2.70 25.02
C GLU A 89 1.78 1.25 25.17
N ASP A 90 1.20 0.33 24.39
CA ASP A 90 1.59 -1.09 24.41
C ASP A 90 2.92 -1.29 23.68
N ILE A 91 3.87 -1.92 24.35
CA ILE A 91 5.21 -2.19 23.79
C ILE A 91 5.17 -3.12 22.58
N ASN A 92 4.22 -4.07 22.52
CA ASN A 92 4.09 -4.97 21.39
C ASN A 92 3.61 -4.24 20.15
N ASP A 93 2.66 -3.31 20.31
CA ASP A 93 2.19 -2.43 19.24
C ASP A 93 3.31 -1.50 18.74
N GLN A 94 4.06 -0.90 19.67
CA GLN A 94 5.22 -0.05 19.31
C GLN A 94 6.30 -0.81 18.56
N MET A 95 6.57 -2.06 18.94
CA MET A 95 7.52 -2.93 18.23
C MET A 95 7.02 -3.24 16.82
N PHE A 96 5.74 -3.56 16.66
CA PHE A 96 5.17 -3.80 15.34
C PHE A 96 5.25 -2.54 14.46
N VAL A 97 4.79 -1.39 14.92
CA VAL A 97 4.86 -0.13 14.16
C VAL A 97 6.31 0.23 13.81
N SER A 98 7.28 -0.07 14.68
CA SER A 98 8.69 0.12 14.37
C SER A 98 9.18 -0.77 13.22
N SER A 99 8.70 -2.02 13.14
CA SER A 99 8.99 -2.89 12.00
C SER A 99 8.29 -2.43 10.72
N GLN A 100 7.07 -1.93 10.83
CA GLN A 100 6.34 -1.35 9.71
C GLN A 100 7.08 -0.14 9.12
N ILE A 101 7.46 0.85 9.93
CA ILE A 101 8.26 2.00 9.48
C ILE A 101 9.54 1.54 8.74
N TYR A 102 10.19 0.49 9.23
CA TYR A 102 11.37 -0.08 8.57
C TYR A 102 11.00 -0.75 7.24
N GLU A 103 9.87 -1.43 7.16
CA GLU A 103 9.39 -2.07 5.93
C GLU A 103 9.03 -1.02 4.86
N GLU A 104 8.34 0.08 5.22
CA GLU A 104 8.05 1.20 4.31
C GLU A 104 9.33 1.85 3.74
N ALA A 105 10.35 2.00 4.59
CA ALA A 105 11.65 2.50 4.14
C ALA A 105 12.34 1.56 3.12
N LYS A 106 12.15 0.23 3.21
CA LYS A 106 12.61 -0.73 2.19
C LYS A 106 11.83 -0.58 0.89
N HIS A 107 10.52 -0.40 0.99
CA HIS A 107 9.65 -0.18 -0.18
C HIS A 107 10.07 1.08 -0.93
N THR A 108 10.26 2.20 -0.22
CA THR A 108 10.84 3.43 -0.79
C THR A 108 12.16 3.16 -1.51
N GLN A 109 13.05 2.38 -0.89
CA GLN A 109 14.35 2.03 -1.48
C GLN A 109 14.22 1.19 -2.75
N PHE A 110 13.24 0.27 -2.80
CA PHE A 110 12.96 -0.53 -4.00
C PHE A 110 12.48 0.34 -5.17
N PHE A 111 11.51 1.22 -4.95
CA PHE A 111 10.98 2.09 -6.01
C PHE A 111 12.01 3.11 -6.49
N ASP A 112 12.84 3.68 -5.59
CA ASP A 112 13.96 4.53 -5.97
C ASP A 112 15.01 3.77 -6.81
N ARG A 113 15.34 2.53 -6.42
CA ARG A 113 16.25 1.69 -7.19
C ARG A 113 15.70 1.43 -8.60
N TYR A 114 14.43 1.03 -8.70
CA TYR A 114 13.77 0.77 -9.99
C TYR A 114 13.78 2.03 -10.87
N TRP A 115 13.49 3.19 -10.28
CA TRP A 115 13.56 4.47 -11.00
C TRP A 115 14.93 4.76 -11.59
N ARG A 116 15.97 4.59 -10.81
CA ARG A 116 17.36 4.88 -11.24
C ARG A 116 17.92 3.85 -12.21
N GLU A 117 17.56 2.59 -12.07
CA GLU A 117 18.19 1.50 -12.82
C GLU A 117 17.39 1.06 -14.05
N VAL A 118 16.10 1.34 -14.07
CA VAL A 118 15.22 0.99 -15.20
C VAL A 118 14.63 2.25 -15.85
N ILE A 119 13.86 3.05 -15.10
CA ILE A 119 13.08 4.16 -15.67
C ILE A 119 13.99 5.23 -16.34
N ASN A 120 14.97 5.76 -15.61
CA ASN A 120 15.86 6.77 -16.17
C ASN A 120 16.68 6.28 -17.37
N PRO A 121 17.31 5.08 -17.35
CA PRO A 121 18.02 4.57 -18.52
C PRO A 121 17.13 4.31 -19.75
N VAL A 122 15.86 3.91 -19.54
CA VAL A 122 14.90 3.74 -20.64
C VAL A 122 14.55 5.12 -21.25
N ALA A 123 14.27 6.13 -20.42
CA ALA A 123 14.00 7.48 -20.90
C ALA A 123 15.20 8.02 -21.73
N GLU A 124 16.42 7.87 -21.21
CA GLU A 124 17.64 8.28 -21.93
C GLU A 124 17.79 7.51 -23.26
N GLY A 125 17.55 6.20 -23.26
CA GLY A 125 17.70 5.34 -24.45
C GLY A 125 16.75 5.70 -25.59
N HIS A 126 15.50 6.06 -25.26
CA HIS A 126 14.52 6.53 -26.23
C HIS A 126 14.66 8.03 -26.56
N GLY A 127 15.46 8.78 -25.81
CA GLY A 127 15.57 10.24 -25.97
C GLY A 127 14.39 11.01 -25.40
N TYR A 128 13.66 10.40 -24.47
CA TYR A 128 12.59 11.05 -23.71
C TYR A 128 13.16 11.95 -22.60
N GLU A 129 12.32 12.83 -22.05
CA GLU A 129 12.72 13.66 -20.93
C GLU A 129 13.02 12.77 -19.70
N VAL A 130 14.21 12.95 -19.12
CA VAL A 130 14.55 12.36 -17.82
C VAL A 130 13.92 13.19 -16.72
N THR A 131 13.13 12.55 -15.85
CA THR A 131 12.39 13.21 -14.79
C THR A 131 12.77 12.65 -13.41
N ASN A 132 12.36 13.32 -12.36
CA ASN A 132 12.46 12.80 -10.99
C ASN A 132 11.14 12.11 -10.59
N PRO A 133 11.17 11.09 -9.73
CA PRO A 133 9.96 10.46 -9.23
C PRO A 133 9.08 11.43 -8.39
N THR A 134 9.63 12.58 -7.98
CA THR A 134 8.91 13.64 -7.25
C THR A 134 8.43 14.77 -8.14
N ASP A 135 8.44 14.61 -9.47
CA ASP A 135 7.91 15.64 -10.39
C ASP A 135 6.40 15.76 -10.22
N GLN A 136 5.91 17.00 -10.05
CA GLN A 136 4.49 17.29 -9.80
C GLN A 136 3.55 16.77 -10.90
N ARG A 137 4.04 16.56 -12.12
CA ARG A 137 3.24 16.01 -13.23
C ARG A 137 2.61 14.66 -12.93
N TYR A 138 3.20 13.87 -12.02
CA TYR A 138 2.76 12.52 -11.68
C TYR A 138 1.70 12.48 -10.58
N PHE A 139 1.46 13.60 -9.88
CA PHE A 139 0.58 13.64 -8.71
C PHE A 139 -0.73 14.37 -9.03
N PRO A 140 -1.82 13.63 -9.31
CA PRO A 140 -3.13 14.26 -9.46
C PRO A 140 -3.56 14.92 -8.14
N PRO A 141 -4.37 15.98 -8.21
CA PRO A 141 -4.84 16.69 -7.01
C PRO A 141 -5.48 15.78 -5.96
N GLU A 142 -6.16 14.73 -6.39
CA GLU A 142 -6.84 13.76 -5.54
C GLU A 142 -5.85 12.90 -4.76
N TYR A 143 -4.68 12.59 -5.33
CA TYR A 143 -3.60 11.92 -4.63
C TYR A 143 -3.05 12.81 -3.51
N VAL A 144 -2.76 14.07 -3.83
CA VAL A 144 -2.28 15.04 -2.84
C VAL A 144 -3.29 15.22 -1.71
N GLU A 145 -4.58 15.39 -2.04
CA GLU A 145 -5.67 15.52 -1.07
C GLU A 145 -5.78 14.29 -0.15
N LEU A 146 -5.64 13.08 -0.71
CA LEU A 146 -5.72 11.84 0.06
C LEU A 146 -4.59 11.74 1.09
N PHE A 147 -3.35 12.03 0.67
CA PHE A 147 -2.19 12.00 1.56
C PHE A 147 -2.20 13.14 2.57
N ASP A 148 -2.64 14.36 2.21
CA ASP A 148 -2.85 15.46 3.16
C ASP A 148 -3.85 15.08 4.27
N ARG A 149 -4.93 14.36 3.95
CA ARG A 149 -5.89 13.85 4.94
C ARG A 149 -5.27 12.78 5.83
N THR A 150 -4.47 11.89 5.28
CA THR A 150 -3.77 10.84 6.01
C THR A 150 -2.78 11.44 7.01
N GLU A 151 -1.93 12.36 6.55
CA GLU A 151 -1.00 13.09 7.40
C GLU A 151 -1.72 13.86 8.51
N ALA A 152 -2.79 14.58 8.17
CA ALA A 152 -3.58 15.33 9.14
C ALA A 152 -4.21 14.42 10.21
N ALA A 153 -4.72 13.25 9.83
CA ALA A 153 -5.29 12.28 10.76
C ALA A 153 -4.22 11.71 11.72
N MET A 154 -3.04 11.39 11.21
CA MET A 154 -1.92 10.91 12.01
C MET A 154 -1.39 11.99 12.96
N ARG A 155 -1.16 13.21 12.46
CA ARG A 155 -0.69 14.34 13.28
C ARG A 155 -1.68 14.76 14.36
N ARG A 156 -2.99 14.58 14.09
CA ARG A 156 -4.04 14.85 15.07
C ARG A 156 -3.87 14.06 16.36
N LEU A 157 -3.31 12.85 16.29
CA LEU A 157 -3.04 12.01 17.46
C LEU A 157 -2.09 12.68 18.46
N LEU A 158 -1.14 13.50 17.99
CA LEU A 158 -0.20 14.22 18.88
C LEU A 158 -0.88 15.37 19.66
N GLU A 159 -2.00 15.87 19.17
CA GLU A 159 -2.77 16.95 19.78
C GLU A 159 -3.92 16.42 20.64
N GLU A 160 -4.63 15.42 20.13
CA GLU A 160 -5.85 14.88 20.73
C GLU A 160 -5.94 13.38 20.45
N ASP A 161 -5.30 12.59 21.31
CA ASP A 161 -5.29 11.13 21.23
C ASP A 161 -6.56 10.55 21.87
N THR A 162 -7.59 10.38 21.05
CA THR A 162 -8.88 9.79 21.43
C THR A 162 -9.13 8.51 20.64
N PRO A 163 -9.97 7.56 21.14
CA PRO A 163 -10.32 6.36 20.38
C PRO A 163 -10.88 6.66 19.00
N GLU A 164 -11.68 7.71 18.84
CA GLU A 164 -12.23 8.14 17.56
C GLU A 164 -11.15 8.64 16.60
N ASN A 165 -10.21 9.48 17.08
CA ASN A 165 -9.10 9.94 16.24
C ASN A 165 -8.15 8.81 15.87
N ARG A 166 -7.91 7.86 16.77
CA ARG A 166 -7.15 6.62 16.47
C ARG A 166 -7.84 5.81 15.37
N ALA A 167 -9.17 5.62 15.45
CA ALA A 167 -9.92 4.91 14.41
C ALA A 167 -9.79 5.59 13.05
N LYS A 168 -9.92 6.93 12.99
CA LYS A 168 -9.73 7.70 11.76
C LYS A 168 -8.31 7.56 11.20
N ALA A 169 -7.29 7.64 12.04
CA ALA A 169 -5.89 7.47 11.63
C ALA A 169 -5.64 6.07 11.04
N TYR A 170 -6.08 5.02 11.69
CA TYR A 170 -5.99 3.66 11.15
C TYR A 170 -6.80 3.49 9.86
N CYS A 171 -7.97 4.11 9.74
CA CYS A 171 -8.77 4.07 8.52
C CYS A 171 -8.05 4.74 7.35
N HIS A 172 -7.53 5.95 7.51
CA HIS A 172 -6.82 6.66 6.44
C HIS A 172 -5.57 5.90 6.00
N TYR A 173 -4.74 5.51 6.95
CA TYR A 173 -3.45 4.89 6.65
C TYR A 173 -3.61 3.43 6.21
N HIS A 174 -3.93 2.52 7.15
CA HIS A 174 -3.88 1.08 6.91
C HIS A 174 -5.00 0.57 6.00
N LEU A 175 -6.18 1.22 6.03
CA LEU A 175 -7.35 0.70 5.32
C LEU A 175 -7.57 1.38 3.97
N VAL A 176 -7.28 2.67 3.87
CA VAL A 176 -7.43 3.43 2.62
C VAL A 176 -6.15 3.36 1.80
N VAL A 177 -5.03 3.82 2.33
CA VAL A 177 -3.77 3.89 1.57
C VAL A 177 -3.23 2.50 1.29
N GLU A 178 -2.96 1.69 2.31
CA GLU A 178 -2.34 0.37 2.12
C GLU A 178 -3.32 -0.70 1.61
N SER A 179 -4.55 -0.78 2.21
CA SER A 179 -5.47 -1.87 1.89
C SER A 179 -6.28 -1.66 0.62
N VAL A 180 -6.59 -0.43 0.21
CA VAL A 180 -7.41 -0.19 -0.98
C VAL A 180 -6.59 0.42 -2.11
N LEU A 181 -5.96 1.58 -1.90
CA LEU A 181 -5.22 2.26 -2.97
C LEU A 181 -4.02 1.43 -3.45
N ALA A 182 -3.10 1.07 -2.55
CA ALA A 182 -1.91 0.32 -2.89
C ALA A 182 -2.24 -1.06 -3.48
N GLN A 183 -3.19 -1.80 -2.87
CA GLN A 183 -3.61 -3.10 -3.41
C GLN A 183 -4.24 -3.00 -4.80
N THR A 184 -4.97 -1.92 -5.10
CA THR A 184 -5.51 -1.69 -6.44
C THR A 184 -4.39 -1.44 -7.45
N GLY A 185 -3.39 -0.66 -7.08
CA GLY A 185 -2.21 -0.43 -7.91
C GLY A 185 -1.39 -1.71 -8.15
N TYR A 186 -1.16 -2.53 -7.12
CA TYR A 186 -0.48 -3.83 -7.28
C TYR A 186 -1.27 -4.78 -8.17
N TYR A 187 -2.61 -4.79 -8.05
CA TYR A 187 -3.49 -5.57 -8.91
C TYR A 187 -3.33 -5.16 -10.38
N GLY A 188 -3.39 -3.86 -10.67
CA GLY A 188 -3.21 -3.33 -12.02
C GLY A 188 -1.82 -3.61 -12.60
N LEU A 189 -0.75 -3.37 -11.83
CA LEU A 189 0.62 -3.64 -12.28
C LEU A 189 0.87 -5.14 -12.53
N THR A 190 0.36 -6.01 -11.64
CA THR A 190 0.51 -7.46 -11.83
C THR A 190 -0.28 -7.95 -13.04
N ALA A 191 -1.49 -7.42 -13.25
CA ALA A 191 -2.30 -7.74 -14.42
C ALA A 191 -1.62 -7.32 -15.73
N ARG A 192 -0.95 -6.16 -15.76
CA ARG A 192 -0.31 -5.61 -16.96
C ARG A 192 1.05 -6.23 -17.27
N PHE A 193 1.85 -6.55 -16.25
CA PHE A 193 3.28 -6.85 -16.42
C PHE A 193 3.70 -8.26 -15.99
N SER A 194 2.77 -9.10 -15.50
CA SER A 194 3.08 -10.46 -15.07
C SER A 194 2.48 -11.50 -16.03
N PRO A 195 3.27 -12.45 -16.53
CA PRO A 195 2.75 -13.59 -17.27
C PRO A 195 1.77 -14.40 -16.41
N GLY A 196 0.53 -14.47 -16.84
CA GLY A 196 -0.53 -15.16 -16.06
C GLY A 196 -1.03 -14.37 -14.87
N GLY A 197 -0.82 -13.06 -14.85
CA GLY A 197 -1.53 -12.13 -13.98
C GLY A 197 -3.05 -12.13 -14.23
N PRO A 198 -3.84 -11.42 -13.40
CA PRO A 198 -5.27 -11.30 -13.61
C PRO A 198 -5.61 -10.75 -15.01
N ASP A 199 -6.58 -11.34 -15.67
CA ASP A 199 -7.09 -10.87 -16.96
C ASP A 199 -8.08 -9.72 -16.72
N VAL A 200 -7.52 -8.51 -16.63
CA VAL A 200 -8.27 -7.29 -16.25
C VAL A 200 -8.49 -6.38 -17.43
N TYR A 201 -7.54 -6.33 -18.36
CA TYR A 201 -7.53 -5.37 -19.45
C TYR A 201 -7.98 -6.02 -20.75
N GLU A 202 -9.06 -5.47 -21.35
CA GLU A 202 -9.58 -5.88 -22.66
C GLU A 202 -9.01 -4.95 -23.76
N ASP A 203 -7.70 -4.83 -23.84
CA ASP A 203 -7.04 -4.01 -24.85
C ASP A 203 -6.12 -4.83 -25.76
N ASP A 204 -5.77 -4.27 -26.93
CA ASP A 204 -4.87 -4.88 -27.93
C ASP A 204 -3.40 -4.43 -27.75
N LEU A 205 -3.03 -3.94 -26.55
CA LEU A 205 -1.66 -3.50 -26.30
C LEU A 205 -0.72 -4.71 -26.20
N ASP A 206 0.46 -4.58 -26.80
CA ASP A 206 1.51 -5.59 -26.67
C ASP A 206 1.85 -5.83 -25.20
N GLU A 207 1.86 -7.10 -24.80
CA GLU A 207 2.23 -7.51 -23.46
C GLU A 207 3.74 -7.34 -23.25
N VAL A 208 4.11 -6.49 -22.30
CA VAL A 208 5.50 -6.34 -21.85
C VAL A 208 5.61 -6.96 -20.45
N GLU A 209 6.43 -8.00 -20.34
CA GLU A 209 6.72 -8.61 -19.05
C GLU A 209 7.78 -7.80 -18.30
N LEU A 210 7.51 -7.41 -17.05
CA LEU A 210 8.45 -6.70 -16.18
C LEU A 210 8.71 -7.51 -14.90
N ASP A 211 9.52 -8.56 -15.06
CA ASP A 211 9.77 -9.54 -13.99
C ASP A 211 10.42 -8.91 -12.75
N GLY A 212 11.29 -7.93 -12.93
CA GLY A 212 11.96 -7.23 -11.83
C GLY A 212 10.99 -6.33 -11.04
N LEU A 213 10.08 -5.64 -11.74
CA LEU A 213 9.03 -4.86 -11.10
C LEU A 213 8.06 -5.77 -10.32
N VAL A 214 7.59 -6.84 -10.96
CA VAL A 214 6.64 -7.78 -10.35
C VAL A 214 7.24 -8.49 -9.15
N GLU A 215 8.51 -8.91 -9.20
CA GLU A 215 9.20 -9.55 -8.07
C GLU A 215 9.27 -8.60 -6.87
N GLY A 216 9.70 -7.36 -7.08
CA GLY A 216 9.74 -6.37 -6.00
C GLY A 216 8.35 -6.07 -5.42
N ILE A 217 7.32 -5.91 -6.26
CA ILE A 217 5.93 -5.73 -5.83
C ILE A 217 5.44 -6.92 -4.98
N ASN A 218 5.83 -8.15 -5.32
CA ASN A 218 5.45 -9.32 -4.53
C ASN A 218 6.05 -9.30 -3.12
N TYR A 219 7.29 -8.82 -2.97
CA TYR A 219 7.90 -8.61 -1.65
C TYR A 219 7.17 -7.53 -0.87
N VAL A 220 6.94 -6.36 -1.47
CA VAL A 220 6.18 -5.25 -0.86
C VAL A 220 4.82 -5.76 -0.38
N ARG A 221 4.02 -6.39 -1.23
CA ARG A 221 2.71 -6.94 -0.89
C ARG A 221 2.76 -7.95 0.26
N SER A 222 3.81 -8.75 0.35
CA SER A 222 3.99 -9.69 1.45
C SER A 222 4.12 -8.98 2.80
N ASP A 223 4.72 -7.78 2.82
CA ASP A 223 4.81 -6.96 4.01
C ASP A 223 3.46 -6.30 4.32
N GLU A 224 2.77 -5.73 3.31
CA GLU A 224 1.48 -5.06 3.42
C GLU A 224 0.38 -5.88 4.09
N GLY A 225 0.39 -7.20 3.92
CA GLY A 225 -0.58 -8.07 4.59
C GLY A 225 -0.56 -7.96 6.11
N ARG A 226 0.61 -7.72 6.71
CA ARG A 226 0.76 -7.50 8.16
C ARG A 226 0.28 -6.11 8.56
N HIS A 227 0.59 -5.10 7.75
CA HIS A 227 0.20 -3.72 7.98
C HIS A 227 -1.33 -3.58 7.99
N VAL A 228 -1.97 -4.04 6.93
CA VAL A 228 -3.44 -4.07 6.80
C VAL A 228 -4.09 -4.88 7.93
N GLY A 229 -3.54 -6.06 8.24
CA GLY A 229 -4.04 -6.90 9.31
C GLY A 229 -3.96 -6.23 10.68
N PHE A 230 -2.88 -5.53 10.97
CA PHE A 230 -2.73 -4.75 12.20
C PHE A 230 -3.75 -3.63 12.28
N GLY A 231 -3.88 -2.81 11.23
CA GLY A 231 -4.88 -1.75 11.16
C GLY A 231 -6.29 -2.25 11.37
N MET A 232 -6.68 -3.34 10.68
CA MET A 232 -8.00 -3.97 10.85
C MET A 232 -8.22 -4.45 12.29
N HIS A 233 -7.21 -5.09 12.90
CA HIS A 233 -7.30 -5.54 14.29
C HIS A 233 -7.54 -4.37 15.24
N LYS A 234 -6.80 -3.27 15.07
CA LYS A 234 -6.93 -2.08 15.91
C LYS A 234 -8.28 -1.38 15.72
N VAL A 235 -8.76 -1.22 14.51
CA VAL A 235 -10.09 -0.63 14.26
C VAL A 235 -11.20 -1.47 14.89
N ARG A 236 -11.14 -2.81 14.75
CA ARG A 236 -12.11 -3.70 15.43
C ARG A 236 -12.08 -3.56 16.94
N GLN A 237 -10.89 -3.48 17.55
CA GLN A 237 -10.73 -3.25 18.98
C GLN A 237 -11.38 -1.91 19.39
N LEU A 238 -11.14 -0.85 18.64
CA LEU A 238 -11.73 0.47 18.90
C LEU A 238 -13.26 0.46 18.81
N ILE A 239 -13.84 -0.23 17.82
CA ILE A 239 -15.29 -0.36 17.66
C ILE A 239 -15.88 -1.22 18.78
N HIS A 240 -15.40 -2.46 18.94
CA HIS A 240 -16.08 -3.47 19.73
C HIS A 240 -15.71 -3.47 21.22
N GLU A 241 -14.53 -2.93 21.59
CA GLU A 241 -14.07 -2.90 22.97
C GLU A 241 -14.02 -1.50 23.57
N GLU A 242 -13.70 -0.47 22.76
CA GLU A 242 -13.58 0.92 23.23
C GLU A 242 -14.81 1.78 22.91
N GLY A 243 -15.76 1.25 22.11
CA GLY A 243 -17.07 1.87 21.89
C GLY A 243 -17.06 3.00 20.88
N VAL A 244 -16.11 3.02 19.94
CA VAL A 244 -16.17 3.92 18.79
C VAL A 244 -17.36 3.55 17.92
N ASP A 245 -18.15 4.56 17.51
CA ASP A 245 -19.31 4.35 16.65
C ASP A 245 -18.87 3.84 15.27
N GLU A 246 -19.50 2.77 14.77
CA GLU A 246 -19.21 2.20 13.45
C GLU A 246 -19.35 3.22 12.32
N SER A 247 -20.24 4.20 12.48
CA SER A 247 -20.44 5.26 11.49
C SER A 247 -19.17 6.09 11.26
N VAL A 248 -18.34 6.30 12.29
CA VAL A 248 -17.05 7.00 12.14
C VAL A 248 -16.14 6.29 11.14
N VAL A 249 -16.05 4.97 11.24
CA VAL A 249 -15.26 4.14 10.34
C VAL A 249 -15.86 4.12 8.94
N GLN A 250 -17.16 3.87 8.83
CA GLN A 250 -17.87 3.82 7.54
C GLN A 250 -17.79 5.15 6.78
N GLU A 251 -18.00 6.27 7.45
CA GLU A 251 -17.92 7.62 6.87
C GLU A 251 -16.51 7.92 6.42
N THR A 252 -15.49 7.70 7.27
CA THR A 252 -14.08 7.95 6.94
C THR A 252 -13.64 7.16 5.71
N LEU A 253 -13.97 5.87 5.64
CA LEU A 253 -13.61 5.02 4.49
C LEU A 253 -14.38 5.42 3.22
N SER A 254 -15.68 5.71 3.34
CA SER A 254 -16.52 6.05 2.18
C SER A 254 -16.16 7.40 1.57
N GLU A 255 -15.73 8.37 2.37
CA GLU A 255 -15.28 9.70 1.91
C GLU A 255 -13.99 9.64 1.06
N CYS A 256 -13.18 8.59 1.22
CA CYS A 256 -11.94 8.42 0.47
C CYS A 256 -12.14 7.70 -0.88
N LEU A 257 -13.23 6.96 -1.06
CA LEU A 257 -13.46 6.17 -2.28
C LEU A 257 -13.47 7.01 -3.58
N PRO A 258 -14.12 8.20 -3.63
CA PRO A 258 -14.05 9.06 -4.80
C PRO A 258 -12.63 9.47 -5.18
N LEU A 259 -11.78 9.79 -4.18
CA LEU A 259 -10.39 10.15 -4.41
C LEU A 259 -9.61 8.96 -5.00
N ILE A 260 -9.78 7.76 -4.46
CA ILE A 260 -9.16 6.54 -5.01
C ILE A 260 -9.57 6.32 -6.47
N SER A 261 -10.86 6.46 -6.77
CA SER A 261 -11.39 6.31 -8.13
C SER A 261 -10.75 7.29 -9.12
N GLU A 262 -10.62 8.56 -8.75
CA GLU A 262 -9.99 9.58 -9.58
C GLU A 262 -8.47 9.34 -9.74
N ILE A 263 -7.77 8.91 -8.68
CA ILE A 263 -6.35 8.56 -8.72
C ILE A 263 -6.11 7.40 -9.71
N VAL A 264 -6.92 6.35 -9.64
CA VAL A 264 -6.84 5.19 -10.55
C VAL A 264 -7.05 5.61 -11.99
N GLN A 265 -7.98 6.53 -12.25
CA GLN A 265 -8.28 7.01 -13.60
C GLN A 265 -7.24 8.01 -14.15
N ALA A 266 -6.60 8.80 -13.28
CA ALA A 266 -5.71 9.88 -13.69
C ALA A 266 -4.43 9.41 -14.41
N ASN A 267 -3.94 8.20 -14.11
CA ASN A 267 -2.73 7.63 -14.71
C ASN A 267 -3.01 6.59 -15.80
N SER A 268 -4.19 6.67 -16.42
CA SER A 268 -4.55 5.81 -17.55
C SER A 268 -4.18 6.44 -18.88
N ILE A 269 -3.90 5.61 -19.85
CA ILE A 269 -3.89 5.98 -21.27
C ILE A 269 -5.31 5.83 -21.83
N GLU A 270 -5.64 6.59 -22.89
CA GLU A 270 -7.02 6.66 -23.44
C GLU A 270 -7.57 5.28 -23.87
N GLU A 271 -6.70 4.38 -24.31
CA GLU A 271 -7.06 3.04 -24.80
C GLU A 271 -7.34 2.02 -23.68
N VAL A 272 -7.01 2.31 -22.43
CA VAL A 272 -7.13 1.35 -21.32
C VAL A 272 -8.29 1.70 -20.41
N ASP A 273 -9.29 0.83 -20.36
CA ASP A 273 -10.42 0.97 -19.44
C ASP A 273 -9.99 0.66 -17.99
N GLN A 274 -10.11 1.64 -17.11
CA GLN A 274 -9.79 1.52 -15.68
C GLN A 274 -11.00 1.08 -14.83
N THR A 275 -12.16 0.87 -15.42
CA THR A 275 -13.37 0.45 -14.70
C THR A 275 -13.12 -0.79 -13.84
N PRO A 276 -12.43 -1.85 -14.30
CA PRO A 276 -12.17 -3.02 -13.49
C PRO A 276 -11.35 -2.74 -12.22
N LEU A 277 -10.41 -1.80 -12.28
CA LEU A 277 -9.62 -1.40 -11.10
C LEU A 277 -10.47 -0.62 -10.09
N VAL A 278 -11.36 0.25 -10.56
CA VAL A 278 -12.29 1.00 -9.69
C VAL A 278 -13.29 0.04 -9.03
N GLU A 279 -13.77 -0.97 -9.76
CA GLU A 279 -14.63 -2.02 -9.22
C GLU A 279 -13.89 -2.85 -8.16
N TYR A 280 -12.65 -3.23 -8.43
CA TYR A 280 -11.79 -3.92 -7.47
C TYR A 280 -11.60 -3.11 -6.18
N ALA A 281 -11.27 -1.81 -6.29
CA ALA A 281 -11.13 -0.92 -5.13
C ALA A 281 -12.43 -0.84 -4.30
N THR A 282 -13.56 -0.70 -5.00
CA THR A 282 -14.89 -0.59 -4.37
C THR A 282 -15.28 -1.88 -3.62
N ASP A 283 -15.05 -3.03 -4.24
CA ASP A 283 -15.31 -4.33 -3.64
C ASP A 283 -14.40 -4.57 -2.42
N LYS A 284 -13.11 -4.26 -2.56
CA LYS A 284 -12.13 -4.36 -1.48
C LYS A 284 -12.56 -3.52 -0.27
N LEU A 285 -12.93 -2.26 -0.48
CA LEU A 285 -13.41 -1.38 0.58
C LEU A 285 -14.67 -1.91 1.25
N SER A 286 -15.64 -2.36 0.46
CA SER A 286 -16.91 -2.90 0.96
C SER A 286 -16.67 -4.13 1.87
N ARG A 287 -15.81 -5.04 1.46
CA ARG A 287 -15.42 -6.21 2.27
C ARG A 287 -14.71 -5.81 3.57
N ARG A 288 -13.85 -4.77 3.53
CA ARG A 288 -13.20 -4.27 4.75
C ARG A 288 -14.23 -3.75 5.74
N ILE A 289 -15.16 -2.92 5.29
CA ILE A 289 -16.25 -2.38 6.14
C ILE A 289 -17.05 -3.54 6.78
N GLU A 290 -17.45 -4.54 5.99
CA GLU A 290 -18.22 -5.69 6.49
C GLU A 290 -17.47 -6.45 7.59
N ILE A 291 -16.17 -6.74 7.39
CA ILE A 291 -15.35 -7.46 8.38
C ILE A 291 -15.17 -6.61 9.65
N LEU A 292 -14.98 -5.30 9.51
CA LEU A 292 -14.74 -4.40 10.64
C LEU A 292 -15.96 -4.24 11.53
N THR A 293 -17.14 -4.14 10.92
CA THR A 293 -18.40 -3.90 11.63
C THR A 293 -19.06 -5.18 12.16
N ASN A 294 -18.70 -6.35 11.64
CA ASN A 294 -19.21 -7.63 12.14
C ASN A 294 -18.34 -8.16 13.28
N ALA A 295 -18.84 -8.10 14.51
CA ALA A 295 -18.12 -8.58 15.70
C ALA A 295 -17.82 -10.09 15.66
N GLU A 296 -18.62 -10.89 14.94
CA GLU A 296 -18.44 -12.35 14.82
C GLU A 296 -17.52 -12.76 13.68
N ALA A 297 -17.15 -11.83 12.76
CA ALA A 297 -16.24 -12.13 11.68
C ALA A 297 -14.81 -12.33 12.19
N ASP A 298 -14.13 -13.36 11.69
CA ASP A 298 -12.71 -13.53 11.90
C ASP A 298 -11.92 -12.59 10.96
N LEU A 299 -10.77 -12.11 11.43
CA LEU A 299 -9.84 -11.41 10.53
C LEU A 299 -9.23 -12.41 9.54
N PRO A 300 -9.24 -12.10 8.24
CA PRO A 300 -8.59 -12.96 7.26
C PRO A 300 -7.10 -13.14 7.57
N PRO A 301 -6.51 -14.30 7.21
CA PRO A 301 -5.07 -14.49 7.27
C PRO A 301 -4.33 -13.44 6.44
N VAL A 302 -3.09 -13.13 6.81
CA VAL A 302 -2.24 -12.12 6.15
C VAL A 302 -2.20 -12.32 4.63
N ASP A 303 -2.02 -13.56 4.18
CA ASP A 303 -1.91 -13.89 2.76
C ASP A 303 -3.23 -13.65 1.98
N GLU A 304 -4.39 -13.75 2.65
CA GLU A 304 -5.69 -13.42 2.05
C GLU A 304 -5.96 -11.91 1.97
N LEU A 305 -5.39 -11.14 2.90
CA LEU A 305 -5.56 -9.68 2.92
C LEU A 305 -4.96 -9.00 1.69
N VAL A 306 -3.89 -9.57 1.14
CA VAL A 306 -3.14 -9.06 -0.02
C VAL A 306 -3.27 -9.92 -1.27
N LYS A 307 -4.18 -10.89 -1.27
CA LYS A 307 -4.41 -11.75 -2.42
C LYS A 307 -4.96 -10.95 -3.59
N ILE A 308 -4.33 -11.13 -4.74
CA ILE A 308 -4.80 -10.59 -6.01
C ILE A 308 -5.68 -11.65 -6.66
N ASP A 309 -6.99 -11.55 -6.47
CA ASP A 309 -7.99 -12.40 -7.12
C ASP A 309 -8.88 -11.55 -8.00
N ASP A 310 -9.38 -12.12 -9.09
CA ASP A 310 -10.45 -11.50 -9.87
C ASP A 310 -11.67 -11.21 -8.97
N ALA A 311 -12.18 -9.99 -9.04
CA ALA A 311 -13.36 -9.55 -8.29
C ALA A 311 -14.59 -10.44 -8.51
N SER A 312 -14.62 -11.19 -9.62
CA SER A 312 -15.73 -12.06 -10.04
C SER A 312 -15.79 -13.43 -9.36
N THR A 313 -14.75 -13.89 -8.65
CA THR A 313 -14.70 -15.25 -8.09
C THR A 313 -15.22 -15.38 -6.65
N GLY A 314 -15.61 -14.29 -6.00
CA GLY A 314 -16.03 -14.24 -4.59
C GLY A 314 -17.51 -14.54 -4.32
N ALA A 315 -18.34 -14.86 -5.33
CA ALA A 315 -19.79 -15.03 -5.18
C ALA A 315 -20.28 -16.49 -5.31
N ALA A 316 -19.43 -17.51 -5.14
CA ALA A 316 -19.85 -18.91 -5.19
C ALA A 316 -19.13 -19.75 -4.12
N GLY A 317 -19.66 -19.71 -2.93
CA GLY A 317 -19.31 -20.64 -1.84
C GLY A 317 -20.51 -20.75 -0.90
N ASP A 318 -21.31 -21.81 -1.06
CA ASP A 318 -22.41 -22.22 -0.18
C ASP A 318 -22.01 -22.40 1.29
#